data_c07ce6eac7675c54430571ff3473708f
#
_entry.id   c07ce6eac7675c54430571ff3473708f
#
_cell.length_a   1.000
_cell.length_b   1.000
_cell.length_c   1.000
_cell.angle_alpha   90.00
_cell.angle_beta   90.00
_cell.angle_gamma   90.00
#
_symmetry.space_group_name_H-M   'P 1'
#
loop_
_entity.id
_entity.type
_entity.pdbx_description
1 polymer ?
#
loop_
_entity_poly.entity_id
_entity_poly.type
_entity_poly.pdbx_seq_one_letter_code
_entity_poly.pdbx_strand_id
1 'polypeptide(L)'
;MSGGATGGPFKSAPIARPAALPPPLAAAAERRWQRYAGAAAEAGVPPATDGALKRVLWRVFACSDYVAESCARDPVMLQTLLDGRTLLRACLPDEARRRVTAAAARAQDEATLMRDLRRLRRREWVRIAWRDAAGWANAEETMAELSAFADAFIGAAAERLEAWQHASLGTPRSPAG
;
A
#
# COMPACT_ATOMS: atom_id res chain seq x y z
N MET A 1 -5.22 -42.63 -5.50
CA MET A 1 -4.40 -42.35 -4.31
C MET A 1 -3.37 -41.31 -4.71
N SER A 2 -3.56 -40.08 -4.34
CA SER A 2 -2.51 -39.06 -4.35
C SER A 2 -3.02 -37.90 -3.53
N GLY A 3 -2.42 -37.72 -2.37
CA GLY A 3 -2.75 -36.66 -1.44
C GLY A 3 -2.25 -35.32 -1.95
N GLY A 4 -3.17 -34.42 -2.27
CA GLY A 4 -2.89 -33.03 -2.55
C GLY A 4 -2.56 -32.30 -1.26
N ALA A 5 -1.28 -31.94 -1.06
CA ALA A 5 -0.86 -31.04 -0.01
C ALA A 5 -1.33 -29.63 -0.33
N THR A 6 -2.43 -29.19 0.28
CA THR A 6 -2.84 -27.80 0.34
C THR A 6 -1.88 -27.04 1.24
N GLY A 7 -0.76 -26.61 0.70
CA GLY A 7 0.14 -25.65 1.32
C GLY A 7 -0.53 -24.28 1.35
N GLY A 8 -1.15 -23.91 2.50
CA GLY A 8 -1.65 -22.57 2.71
C GLY A 8 -0.51 -21.52 2.63
N PRO A 9 -0.79 -20.29 2.21
CA PRO A 9 0.21 -19.25 1.99
C PRO A 9 0.90 -18.70 3.26
N PHE A 10 0.67 -19.32 4.39
CA PHE A 10 1.29 -19.04 5.68
C PHE A 10 2.08 -20.24 6.19
N LYS A 11 3.21 -20.55 5.55
CA LYS A 11 4.31 -21.11 6.34
C LYS A 11 4.89 -19.91 7.12
N SER A 12 4.30 -19.64 8.28
CA SER A 12 4.92 -18.80 9.30
C SER A 12 6.30 -19.38 9.57
N ALA A 13 7.34 -18.72 9.06
CA ALA A 13 8.59 -18.72 9.78
C ALA A 13 8.23 -18.38 11.24
N PRO A 14 8.78 -19.08 12.26
CA PRO A 14 8.48 -18.76 13.64
C PRO A 14 8.77 -17.28 13.81
N ILE A 15 7.72 -16.49 14.06
CA ILE A 15 7.86 -15.09 14.40
C ILE A 15 8.66 -15.12 15.69
N ALA A 16 9.97 -14.89 15.58
CA ALA A 16 10.81 -14.70 16.73
C ALA A 16 10.04 -13.69 17.60
N ARG A 17 9.84 -14.01 18.89
CA ARG A 17 9.21 -13.07 19.83
C ARG A 17 9.85 -11.72 19.54
N PRO A 18 9.09 -10.66 19.20
CA PRO A 18 9.70 -9.37 18.98
C PRO A 18 10.49 -9.07 20.23
N ALA A 19 11.80 -8.91 20.08
CA ALA A 19 12.62 -8.37 21.17
C ALA A 19 11.86 -7.14 21.66
N ALA A 20 11.69 -7.01 22.98
CA ALA A 20 10.95 -5.90 23.55
C ALA A 20 11.48 -4.61 22.92
N LEU A 21 10.59 -3.82 22.33
CA LEU A 21 11.00 -2.56 21.69
C LEU A 21 11.74 -1.73 22.71
N PRO A 22 12.84 -1.06 22.34
CA PRO A 22 13.49 -0.08 23.20
C PRO A 22 12.45 0.93 23.73
N PRO A 23 12.55 1.39 25.00
CA PRO A 23 11.52 2.24 25.60
C PRO A 23 11.08 3.44 24.78
N PRO A 24 11.97 4.18 24.07
CA PRO A 24 11.55 5.31 23.23
C PRO A 24 10.67 4.87 22.04
N LEU A 25 10.98 3.74 21.43
CA LEU A 25 10.20 3.20 20.30
C LEU A 25 8.85 2.63 20.77
N ALA A 26 8.82 1.99 21.93
CA ALA A 26 7.58 1.52 22.55
C ALA A 26 6.64 2.70 22.86
N ALA A 27 7.14 3.78 23.44
CA ALA A 27 6.37 4.98 23.72
C ALA A 27 5.87 5.67 22.41
N ALA A 28 6.68 5.68 21.38
CA ALA A 28 6.27 6.20 20.07
C ALA A 28 5.15 5.34 19.44
N ALA A 29 5.29 4.02 19.46
CA ALA A 29 4.27 3.09 18.97
C ALA A 29 2.94 3.26 19.72
N GLU A 30 2.97 3.41 21.06
CA GLU A 30 1.78 3.66 21.86
C GLU A 30 1.05 4.94 21.42
N ARG A 31 1.75 6.07 21.35
CA ARG A 31 1.13 7.34 20.92
C ARG A 31 0.51 7.24 19.52
N ARG A 32 1.18 6.54 18.57
CA ARG A 32 0.68 6.34 17.21
C ARG A 32 -0.53 5.40 17.18
N TRP A 33 -0.49 4.36 18.01
CA TRP A 33 -1.63 3.47 18.19
C TRP A 33 -2.86 4.22 18.71
N GLN A 34 -2.72 5.01 19.75
CA GLN A 34 -3.83 5.78 20.33
C GLN A 34 -4.45 6.73 19.29
N ARG A 35 -3.61 7.39 18.48
CA ARG A 35 -4.10 8.24 17.38
C ARG A 35 -4.86 7.45 16.33
N TYR A 36 -4.33 6.31 15.91
CA TYR A 36 -5.02 5.43 14.95
C TYR A 36 -6.34 4.88 15.54
N ALA A 37 -6.32 4.38 16.75
CA ALA A 37 -7.50 3.80 17.40
C ALA A 37 -8.61 4.84 17.59
N GLY A 38 -8.28 6.08 17.96
CA GLY A 38 -9.21 7.19 18.02
C GLY A 38 -9.85 7.50 16.66
N ALA A 39 -9.01 7.65 15.63
CA ALA A 39 -9.51 7.91 14.28
C ALA A 39 -10.35 6.75 13.72
N ALA A 40 -9.98 5.49 14.03
CA ALA A 40 -10.77 4.32 13.64
C ALA A 40 -12.15 4.31 14.31
N ALA A 41 -12.21 4.66 15.60
CA ALA A 41 -13.48 4.77 16.33
C ALA A 41 -14.39 5.87 15.76
N GLU A 42 -13.81 7.04 15.44
CA GLU A 42 -14.54 8.15 14.79
C GLU A 42 -15.08 7.76 13.41
N ALA A 43 -14.32 6.95 12.66
CA ALA A 43 -14.69 6.44 11.34
C ALA A 43 -15.65 5.24 11.41
N GLY A 44 -16.00 4.73 12.60
CA GLY A 44 -16.81 3.53 12.76
C GLY A 44 -16.13 2.23 12.29
N VAL A 45 -14.82 2.23 12.20
CA VAL A 45 -14.00 1.08 11.78
C VAL A 45 -13.45 0.40 13.03
N PRO A 46 -13.67 -0.90 13.22
CA PRO A 46 -13.09 -1.60 14.36
C PRO A 46 -11.54 -1.57 14.24
N PRO A 47 -10.83 -1.12 15.28
CA PRO A 47 -9.38 -1.16 15.23
C PRO A 47 -8.89 -2.60 15.16
N ALA A 48 -7.79 -2.83 14.42
CA ALA A 48 -7.17 -4.14 14.30
C ALA A 48 -6.71 -4.67 15.67
N THR A 49 -7.48 -5.57 16.27
CA THR A 49 -7.29 -6.05 17.65
C THR A 49 -6.82 -7.49 17.76
N ASP A 50 -6.72 -8.22 16.65
CA ASP A 50 -6.13 -9.56 16.62
C ASP A 50 -4.74 -9.54 17.26
N GLY A 51 -4.48 -10.45 18.21
CA GLY A 51 -3.25 -10.46 18.99
C GLY A 51 -1.98 -10.64 18.14
N ALA A 52 -2.04 -11.38 17.04
CA ALA A 52 -0.92 -11.54 16.11
C ALA A 52 -0.69 -10.25 15.32
N LEU A 53 -1.75 -9.70 14.75
CA LEU A 53 -1.72 -8.46 13.97
C LEU A 53 -1.33 -7.25 14.83
N LYS A 54 -1.81 -7.19 16.07
CA LYS A 54 -1.45 -6.12 17.02
C LYS A 54 0.06 -6.09 17.29
N ARG A 55 0.71 -7.26 17.45
CA ARG A 55 2.18 -7.31 17.63
C ARG A 55 2.92 -6.77 16.41
N VAL A 56 2.47 -7.11 15.21
CA VAL A 56 3.05 -6.61 13.96
C VAL A 56 2.80 -5.11 13.82
N LEU A 57 1.59 -4.66 14.09
CA LEU A 57 1.21 -3.24 14.03
C LEU A 57 2.08 -2.39 14.98
N TRP A 58 2.33 -2.86 16.21
CA TRP A 58 3.24 -2.19 17.15
C TRP A 58 4.64 -2.01 16.58
N ARG A 59 5.20 -3.06 15.99
CA ARG A 59 6.50 -3.00 15.33
C ARG A 59 6.49 -2.00 14.17
N VAL A 60 5.51 -2.10 13.30
CA VAL A 60 5.37 -1.21 12.14
C VAL A 60 5.23 0.24 12.58
N PHE A 61 4.37 0.51 13.57
CA PHE A 61 4.17 1.85 14.11
C PHE A 61 5.40 2.37 14.88
N ALA A 62 6.22 1.49 15.45
CA ALA A 62 7.49 1.89 16.02
C ALA A 62 8.50 2.34 14.96
N CYS A 63 8.50 1.67 13.81
CA CYS A 63 9.50 1.86 12.75
C CYS A 63 9.12 2.96 11.74
N SER A 64 7.82 3.27 11.56
CA SER A 64 7.37 4.16 10.48
C SER A 64 6.29 5.13 10.92
N ASP A 65 6.67 6.42 11.03
CA ASP A 65 5.73 7.53 11.19
C ASP A 65 4.78 7.63 10.01
N TYR A 66 5.31 7.46 8.81
CA TYR A 66 4.53 7.57 7.57
C TYR A 66 3.36 6.56 7.54
N VAL A 67 3.62 5.31 7.89
CA VAL A 67 2.58 4.27 7.94
C VAL A 67 1.56 4.58 9.02
N ALA A 68 2.01 4.90 10.24
CA ALA A 68 1.12 5.20 11.36
C ALA A 68 0.21 6.41 11.08
N GLU A 69 0.77 7.50 10.55
CA GLU A 69 0.04 8.70 10.17
C GLU A 69 -0.95 8.45 9.02
N SER A 70 -0.54 7.65 8.02
CA SER A 70 -1.41 7.30 6.91
C SER A 70 -2.59 6.45 7.36
N CYS A 71 -2.37 5.50 8.26
CA CYS A 71 -3.43 4.67 8.85
C CYS A 71 -4.37 5.50 9.73
N ALA A 72 -3.86 6.45 10.53
CA ALA A 72 -4.69 7.33 11.33
C ALA A 72 -5.51 8.30 10.47
N ARG A 73 -4.98 8.77 9.36
CA ARG A 73 -5.69 9.65 8.41
C ARG A 73 -6.78 8.93 7.62
N ASP A 74 -6.60 7.65 7.34
CA ASP A 74 -7.55 6.82 6.59
C ASP A 74 -7.61 5.41 7.20
N PRO A 75 -8.36 5.22 8.30
CA PRO A 75 -8.51 3.91 8.95
C PRO A 75 -9.17 2.87 8.05
N VAL A 76 -10.06 3.30 7.14
CA VAL A 76 -10.74 2.44 6.16
C VAL A 76 -9.72 1.83 5.18
N MET A 77 -8.68 2.59 4.83
CA MET A 77 -7.59 2.07 3.98
C MET A 77 -6.91 0.86 4.61
N LEU A 78 -6.55 0.93 5.89
CA LEU A 78 -5.92 -0.20 6.59
C LEU A 78 -6.87 -1.40 6.64
N GLN A 79 -8.14 -1.19 6.99
CA GLN A 79 -9.14 -2.25 6.99
C GLN A 79 -9.25 -2.91 5.61
N THR A 80 -9.31 -2.12 4.53
CA THR A 80 -9.36 -2.64 3.15
C THR A 80 -8.13 -3.46 2.78
N LEU A 81 -6.93 -3.05 3.23
CA LEU A 81 -5.70 -3.80 3.01
C LEU A 81 -5.69 -5.14 3.73
N LEU A 82 -6.28 -5.20 4.93
CA LEU A 82 -6.43 -6.42 5.73
C LEU A 82 -7.45 -7.37 5.11
N ASP A 83 -8.67 -6.89 4.84
CA ASP A 83 -9.77 -7.69 4.30
C ASP A 83 -9.43 -8.26 2.92
N GLY A 84 -8.79 -7.47 2.09
CA GLY A 84 -8.33 -7.89 0.76
C GLY A 84 -7.09 -8.79 0.78
N ARG A 85 -6.53 -9.09 1.95
CA ARG A 85 -5.28 -9.86 2.14
C ARG A 85 -4.10 -9.34 1.32
N THR A 86 -4.18 -8.09 0.87
CA THR A 86 -3.14 -7.49 0.00
C THR A 86 -1.87 -7.15 0.77
N LEU A 87 -1.95 -6.97 2.10
CA LEU A 87 -0.78 -6.86 2.97
C LEU A 87 0.07 -8.14 3.01
N LEU A 88 -0.55 -9.29 2.76
CA LEU A 88 0.05 -10.59 3.06
C LEU A 88 0.87 -11.17 1.90
N ARG A 89 0.86 -10.51 0.74
CA ARG A 89 1.57 -10.99 -0.45
C ARG A 89 2.26 -9.85 -1.20
N ALA A 90 3.30 -10.22 -1.94
CA ALA A 90 3.93 -9.35 -2.92
C ALA A 90 2.95 -8.95 -4.02
N CYS A 91 3.16 -7.79 -4.62
CA CYS A 91 2.47 -7.34 -5.81
C CYS A 91 3.39 -7.53 -7.03
N LEU A 92 2.94 -8.30 -8.00
CA LEU A 92 3.72 -8.51 -9.23
C LEU A 92 3.69 -7.23 -10.11
N PRO A 93 4.74 -6.97 -10.91
CA PRO A 93 4.82 -5.77 -11.76
C PRO A 93 3.60 -5.58 -12.67
N ASP A 94 3.12 -6.64 -13.30
CA ASP A 94 1.92 -6.59 -14.14
C ASP A 94 0.64 -6.29 -13.36
N GLU A 95 0.56 -6.73 -12.10
CA GLU A 95 -0.57 -6.39 -11.22
C GLU A 95 -0.51 -4.92 -10.83
N ALA A 96 0.66 -4.40 -10.50
CA ALA A 96 0.87 -2.98 -10.20
C ALA A 96 0.41 -2.12 -11.40
N ARG A 97 0.88 -2.44 -12.60
CA ARG A 97 0.49 -1.76 -13.84
C ARG A 97 -1.03 -1.80 -14.05
N ARG A 98 -1.66 -2.99 -14.01
CA ARG A 98 -3.12 -3.10 -14.18
C ARG A 98 -3.91 -2.25 -13.19
N ARG A 99 -3.49 -2.24 -11.91
CA ARG A 99 -4.17 -1.44 -10.87
C ARG A 99 -4.10 0.05 -11.15
N VAL A 100 -2.93 0.55 -11.52
CA VAL A 100 -2.71 1.97 -11.76
C VAL A 100 -3.39 2.41 -13.05
N THR A 101 -3.24 1.65 -14.15
CA THR A 101 -3.93 1.93 -15.43
C THR A 101 -5.45 1.93 -15.27
N ALA A 102 -6.00 0.97 -14.51
CA ALA A 102 -7.44 0.94 -14.23
C ALA A 102 -7.92 2.15 -13.41
N ALA A 103 -7.10 2.66 -12.50
CA ALA A 103 -7.41 3.88 -11.76
C ALA A 103 -7.36 5.12 -12.66
N ALA A 104 -6.34 5.25 -13.51
CA ALA A 104 -6.19 6.35 -14.46
C ALA A 104 -7.31 6.36 -15.51
N ALA A 105 -7.70 5.20 -16.00
CA ALA A 105 -8.76 5.08 -17.02
C ALA A 105 -10.15 5.56 -16.54
N ARG A 106 -10.43 5.48 -15.24
CA ARG A 106 -11.68 5.96 -14.65
C ARG A 106 -11.76 7.47 -14.52
N ALA A 107 -10.64 8.16 -14.52
CA ALA A 107 -10.59 9.60 -14.34
C ALA A 107 -11.16 10.31 -15.59
N GLN A 108 -12.05 11.28 -15.36
CA GLN A 108 -12.66 12.07 -16.42
C GLN A 108 -11.97 13.41 -16.64
N ASP A 109 -11.21 13.87 -15.64
CA ASP A 109 -10.47 15.12 -15.64
C ASP A 109 -9.15 14.99 -14.87
N GLU A 110 -8.28 15.98 -14.99
CA GLU A 110 -6.97 16.00 -14.36
C GLU A 110 -7.06 16.01 -12.83
N ALA A 111 -8.00 16.74 -12.25
CA ALA A 111 -8.18 16.83 -10.80
C ALA A 111 -8.56 15.46 -10.20
N THR A 112 -9.46 14.74 -10.88
CA THR A 112 -9.85 13.37 -10.53
C THR A 112 -8.69 12.41 -10.69
N LEU A 113 -7.94 12.49 -11.80
CA LEU A 113 -6.75 11.68 -12.04
C LEU A 113 -5.74 11.85 -10.92
N MET A 114 -5.38 13.09 -10.62
CA MET A 114 -4.41 13.40 -9.57
C MET A 114 -4.85 12.92 -8.19
N ARG A 115 -6.11 13.11 -7.84
CA ARG A 115 -6.67 12.67 -6.56
C ARG A 115 -6.63 11.15 -6.43
N ASP A 116 -7.09 10.43 -7.44
CA ASP A 116 -7.24 8.98 -7.41
C ASP A 116 -5.87 8.28 -7.46
N LEU A 117 -4.93 8.77 -8.27
CA LEU A 117 -3.56 8.28 -8.29
C LEU A 117 -2.83 8.56 -6.97
N ARG A 118 -3.00 9.74 -6.36
CA ARG A 118 -2.41 10.05 -5.04
C ARG A 118 -2.96 9.13 -3.94
N ARG A 119 -4.27 8.85 -3.96
CA ARG A 119 -4.90 7.92 -3.02
C ARG A 119 -4.38 6.50 -3.19
N LEU A 120 -4.34 6.01 -4.43
CA LEU A 120 -3.79 4.69 -4.75
C LEU A 120 -2.31 4.60 -4.35
N ARG A 121 -1.49 5.61 -4.68
CA ARG A 121 -0.09 5.66 -4.30
C ARG A 121 0.08 5.55 -2.78
N ARG A 122 -0.65 6.35 -2.00
CA ARG A 122 -0.58 6.29 -0.53
C ARG A 122 -0.88 4.88 -0.03
N ARG A 123 -1.92 4.25 -0.53
CA ARG A 123 -2.31 2.89 -0.16
C ARG A 123 -1.20 1.87 -0.46
N GLU A 124 -0.63 1.90 -1.65
CA GLU A 124 0.40 0.94 -2.04
C GLU A 124 1.73 1.21 -1.30
N TRP A 125 2.09 2.48 -1.06
CA TRP A 125 3.27 2.82 -0.24
C TRP A 125 3.11 2.35 1.21
N VAL A 126 1.93 2.51 1.80
CA VAL A 126 1.64 1.96 3.14
C VAL A 126 1.77 0.44 3.14
N ARG A 127 1.24 -0.24 2.12
CA ARG A 127 1.32 -1.70 1.99
C ARG A 127 2.78 -2.17 1.91
N ILE A 128 3.59 -1.55 1.06
CA ILE A 128 5.01 -1.89 0.87
C ILE A 128 5.80 -1.63 2.15
N ALA A 129 5.68 -0.42 2.71
CA ALA A 129 6.38 -0.05 3.94
C ALA A 129 5.94 -0.90 5.15
N TRP A 130 4.67 -1.32 5.20
CA TRP A 130 4.20 -2.26 6.21
C TRP A 130 4.89 -3.61 6.09
N ARG A 131 4.94 -4.18 4.89
CA ARG A 131 5.56 -5.50 4.65
C ARG A 131 7.05 -5.48 4.99
N ASP A 132 7.75 -4.44 4.61
CA ASP A 132 9.16 -4.22 4.96
C ASP A 132 9.35 -4.12 6.48
N ALA A 133 8.67 -3.22 7.17
CA ALA A 133 8.76 -3.04 8.61
C ALA A 133 8.30 -4.26 9.42
N ALA A 134 7.34 -5.02 8.88
CA ALA A 134 6.88 -6.28 9.47
C ALA A 134 7.87 -7.43 9.28
N GLY A 135 8.85 -7.29 8.40
CA GLY A 135 9.78 -8.35 8.01
C GLY A 135 9.12 -9.42 7.12
N TRP A 136 8.08 -9.05 6.38
CA TRP A 136 7.37 -9.92 5.43
C TRP A 136 7.88 -9.80 4.00
N ALA A 137 8.67 -8.79 3.72
CA ALA A 137 9.40 -8.57 2.49
C ALA A 137 10.89 -8.42 2.80
N ASN A 138 11.75 -8.79 1.88
CA ASN A 138 13.16 -8.44 1.92
C ASN A 138 13.41 -7.13 1.14
N ALA A 139 14.63 -6.61 1.22
CA ALA A 139 14.98 -5.35 0.56
C ALA A 139 14.82 -5.41 -0.96
N GLU A 140 15.15 -6.54 -1.58
CA GLU A 140 15.03 -6.75 -3.02
C GLU A 140 13.55 -6.69 -3.46
N GLU A 141 12.66 -7.41 -2.77
CA GLU A 141 11.22 -7.37 -3.02
C GLU A 141 10.67 -5.96 -2.82
N THR A 142 11.04 -5.29 -1.72
CA THR A 142 10.61 -3.92 -1.41
C THR A 142 11.00 -2.96 -2.53
N MET A 143 12.24 -3.01 -2.99
CA MET A 143 12.73 -2.13 -4.06
C MET A 143 12.07 -2.46 -5.41
N ALA A 144 11.89 -3.75 -5.73
CA ALA A 144 11.22 -4.17 -6.96
C ALA A 144 9.76 -3.67 -7.01
N GLU A 145 9.01 -3.80 -5.91
CA GLU A 145 7.64 -3.29 -5.84
C GLU A 145 7.57 -1.76 -5.95
N LEU A 146 8.46 -1.03 -5.27
CA LEU A 146 8.53 0.43 -5.36
C LEU A 146 8.78 0.88 -6.80
N SER A 147 9.75 0.26 -7.49
CA SER A 147 10.07 0.57 -8.89
C SER A 147 8.89 0.26 -9.82
N ALA A 148 8.28 -0.92 -9.68
CA ALA A 148 7.14 -1.33 -10.51
C ALA A 148 5.95 -0.37 -10.37
N PHE A 149 5.66 0.09 -9.16
CA PHE A 149 4.61 1.09 -8.94
C PHE A 149 4.99 2.47 -9.45
N ALA A 150 6.26 2.90 -9.29
CA ALA A 150 6.71 4.18 -9.81
C ALA A 150 6.56 4.23 -11.34
N ASP A 151 7.02 3.21 -12.04
CA ASP A 151 6.88 3.08 -13.50
C ASP A 151 5.41 3.08 -13.93
N ALA A 152 4.57 2.31 -13.21
CA ALA A 152 3.15 2.25 -13.50
C ALA A 152 2.44 3.61 -13.31
N PHE A 153 2.76 4.35 -12.24
CA PHE A 153 2.17 5.68 -12.00
C PHE A 153 2.59 6.70 -13.06
N ILE A 154 3.87 6.73 -13.42
CA ILE A 154 4.39 7.64 -14.44
C ILE A 154 3.76 7.29 -15.81
N GLY A 155 3.81 6.03 -16.22
CA GLY A 155 3.28 5.58 -17.49
C GLY A 155 1.78 5.87 -17.63
N ALA A 156 0.97 5.44 -16.66
CA ALA A 156 -0.48 5.63 -16.74
C ALA A 156 -0.91 7.11 -16.68
N ALA A 157 -0.18 7.96 -15.93
CA ALA A 157 -0.46 9.39 -15.90
C ALA A 157 -0.10 10.03 -17.24
N ALA A 158 1.07 9.71 -17.80
CA ALA A 158 1.50 10.23 -19.11
C ALA A 158 0.53 9.83 -20.23
N GLU A 159 0.19 8.54 -20.35
CA GLU A 159 -0.75 8.02 -21.34
C GLU A 159 -2.12 8.71 -21.23
N ARG A 160 -2.63 8.92 -20.03
CA ARG A 160 -3.94 9.56 -19.83
C ARG A 160 -3.93 11.04 -20.20
N LEU A 161 -2.90 11.77 -19.78
CA LEU A 161 -2.75 13.20 -20.12
C LEU A 161 -2.54 13.39 -21.62
N GLU A 162 -1.70 12.55 -22.23
CA GLU A 162 -1.48 12.57 -23.69
C GLU A 162 -2.77 12.32 -24.46
N ALA A 163 -3.58 11.34 -24.07
CA ALA A 163 -4.87 11.07 -24.68
C ALA A 163 -5.81 12.30 -24.63
N TRP A 164 -5.84 13.01 -23.49
CA TRP A 164 -6.64 14.25 -23.38
C TRP A 164 -6.08 15.39 -24.22
N GLN A 165 -4.75 15.53 -24.31
CA GLN A 165 -4.11 16.55 -25.15
C GLN A 165 -4.40 16.26 -26.64
N HIS A 166 -4.28 15.01 -27.07
CA HIS A 166 -4.63 14.62 -28.45
C HIS A 166 -6.10 14.91 -28.77
N ALA A 167 -7.00 14.65 -27.83
CA ALA A 167 -8.44 14.92 -28.04
C ALA A 167 -8.74 16.43 -28.14
N SER A 168 -7.99 17.28 -27.43
CA SER A 168 -8.23 18.72 -27.40
C SER A 168 -7.42 19.53 -28.45
N LEU A 169 -6.19 19.11 -28.73
CA LEU A 169 -5.24 19.86 -29.58
C LEU A 169 -4.91 19.17 -30.91
N GLY A 170 -5.36 17.91 -31.08
CA GLY A 170 -4.97 17.08 -32.20
C GLY A 170 -3.63 16.38 -32.00
N THR A 171 -3.29 15.49 -32.91
CA THR A 171 -2.02 14.74 -32.88
C THR A 171 -0.88 15.59 -33.44
N PRO A 172 0.26 15.73 -32.75
CA PRO A 172 1.43 16.41 -33.26
C PRO A 172 1.88 15.79 -34.59
N ARG A 173 2.17 16.64 -35.58
CA ARG A 173 2.74 16.21 -36.86
C ARG A 173 4.12 16.83 -37.04
N SER A 174 5.05 16.04 -37.59
CA SER A 174 6.34 16.56 -38.01
C SER A 174 6.16 17.56 -39.18
N PRO A 175 6.95 18.63 -39.26
CA PRO A 175 6.94 19.54 -40.41
C PRO A 175 7.25 18.87 -41.75
N ALA A 176 7.78 17.65 -41.73
CA ALA A 176 8.14 16.87 -42.93
C ALA A 176 7.07 15.85 -43.36
N GLY A 177 5.85 15.91 -42.82
CA GLY A 177 4.73 15.03 -43.24
C GLY A 177 3.91 14.52 -42.13
#